data_a5fdfb32e49b5989e915483d2d73fa8f
#
_entry.id   a5fdfb32e49b5989e915483d2d73fa8f
#
_cell.length_a   1.000
_cell.length_b   1.000
_cell.length_c   1.000
_cell.angle_alpha   90.00
_cell.angle_beta   90.00
_cell.angle_gamma   90.00
#
_symmetry.space_group_name_H-M   'P 1'
#
loop_
_entity.id
_entity.type
_entity.pdbx_description
1 polymer ?
#
loop_
_entity_poly.entity_id
_entity_poly.type
_entity_poly.pdbx_seq_one_letter_code
_entity_poly.pdbx_strand_id
1 'polypeptide(L)'
;MTIVIHTENLTRRFGDFVAVDHLNLDVPAGQVLGYLGPNGSGKTTTIRMLLGLLHPSEGRAVVLGLDVTAQPDAVRARTGYMSQKFALYGELTVLENLTFYAGVYGVKEPARIREMLASLGLAEVRDQRVHNLSTGWRQRLALATAIIHRPGLLFLDEPTSGVDPVARRAFWDLIYDLSAQGITIMVSTHYMDEAEYCTTVGIMRAGKLLALDEPEKLKQALPGQVWEVHADPMLDALDFLETQPFVLRAALAGDHLRVVTPNDADAGALRAALAAHAIHVNDLKPGSATMEDVFMTLSTKD
;
A
#
# COMPACT_ATOMS: atom_id res chain seq x y z
N MET A 1 -20.77 -8.74 -8.03
CA MET A 1 -20.02 -8.33 -6.83
C MET A 1 -20.45 -6.92 -6.43
N THR A 2 -20.61 -6.65 -5.13
CA THR A 2 -20.97 -5.30 -4.67
C THR A 2 -19.73 -4.41 -4.67
N ILE A 3 -19.78 -3.24 -5.33
CA ILE A 3 -18.70 -2.25 -5.30
C ILE A 3 -18.87 -1.38 -4.05
N VAL A 4 -17.84 -1.26 -3.24
CA VAL A 4 -17.84 -0.46 -2.00
C VAL A 4 -17.10 0.86 -2.11
N ILE A 5 -16.19 1.00 -3.08
CA ILE A 5 -15.59 2.27 -3.49
C ILE A 5 -15.77 2.38 -5.00
N HIS A 6 -16.32 3.49 -5.45
CA HIS A 6 -16.45 3.83 -6.87
C HIS A 6 -16.03 5.28 -7.08
N THR A 7 -15.12 5.53 -8.02
CA THR A 7 -14.71 6.90 -8.37
C THR A 7 -14.78 7.11 -9.87
N GLU A 8 -15.21 8.31 -10.26
CA GLU A 8 -15.26 8.76 -11.65
C GLU A 8 -14.49 10.07 -11.79
N ASN A 9 -13.39 10.03 -12.53
CA ASN A 9 -12.51 11.17 -12.81
C ASN A 9 -12.18 12.00 -11.56
N LEU A 10 -12.03 11.32 -10.41
CA LEU A 10 -11.82 11.96 -9.13
C LEU A 10 -10.49 12.72 -9.16
N THR A 11 -10.55 14.04 -8.99
CA THR A 11 -9.40 14.92 -9.13
C THR A 11 -9.27 15.84 -7.94
N ARG A 12 -8.04 16.07 -7.48
CA ARG A 12 -7.72 17.07 -6.47
C ARG A 12 -6.55 17.95 -6.87
N ARG A 13 -6.81 19.26 -6.89
CA ARG A 13 -5.80 20.31 -7.14
C ARG A 13 -5.56 21.14 -5.88
N PHE A 14 -4.32 21.58 -5.71
CA PHE A 14 -3.90 22.56 -4.72
C PHE A 14 -3.15 23.66 -5.46
N GLY A 15 -3.86 24.76 -5.79
CA GLY A 15 -3.36 25.72 -6.76
C GLY A 15 -3.08 25.03 -8.10
N ASP A 16 -1.88 25.18 -8.62
CA ASP A 16 -1.43 24.58 -9.89
C ASP A 16 -1.00 23.10 -9.73
N PHE A 17 -0.81 22.63 -8.51
CA PHE A 17 -0.38 21.25 -8.24
C PHE A 17 -1.57 20.29 -8.28
N VAL A 18 -1.49 19.26 -9.13
CA VAL A 18 -2.49 18.18 -9.23
C VAL A 18 -2.04 17.00 -8.38
N ALA A 19 -2.64 16.84 -7.22
CA ALA A 19 -2.30 15.78 -6.27
C ALA A 19 -2.94 14.43 -6.62
N VAL A 20 -4.13 14.44 -7.25
CA VAL A 20 -4.82 13.27 -7.81
C VAL A 20 -5.45 13.70 -9.11
N ASP A 21 -5.22 12.95 -10.17
CA ASP A 21 -5.55 13.29 -11.55
C ASP A 21 -6.46 12.23 -12.19
N HIS A 22 -7.75 12.56 -12.36
CA HIS A 22 -8.77 11.75 -13.03
C HIS A 22 -8.81 10.28 -12.58
N LEU A 23 -8.74 10.04 -11.27
CA LEU A 23 -8.77 8.69 -10.71
C LEU A 23 -10.11 8.01 -10.97
N ASN A 24 -10.07 6.87 -11.65
CA ASN A 24 -11.17 5.93 -11.83
C ASN A 24 -10.81 4.64 -11.10
N LEU A 25 -11.58 4.28 -10.07
CA LEU A 25 -11.28 3.16 -9.18
C LEU A 25 -12.57 2.48 -8.74
N ASP A 26 -12.66 1.17 -8.96
CA ASP A 26 -13.71 0.30 -8.44
C ASP A 26 -13.12 -0.74 -7.49
N VAL A 27 -13.62 -0.78 -6.25
CA VAL A 27 -13.20 -1.75 -5.24
C VAL A 27 -14.39 -2.61 -4.83
N PRO A 28 -14.35 -3.92 -5.13
CA PRO A 28 -15.34 -4.88 -4.66
C PRO A 28 -15.28 -5.10 -3.15
N ALA A 29 -16.42 -5.49 -2.56
CA ALA A 29 -16.50 -5.85 -1.15
C ALA A 29 -15.63 -7.08 -0.81
N GLY A 30 -15.06 -7.10 0.40
CA GLY A 30 -14.31 -8.22 0.96
C GLY A 30 -12.87 -8.34 0.45
N GLN A 31 -12.36 -7.36 -0.30
CA GLN A 31 -10.98 -7.34 -0.78
C GLN A 31 -10.04 -6.55 0.14
N VAL A 32 -8.75 -6.89 0.07
CA VAL A 32 -7.65 -6.08 0.57
C VAL A 32 -6.99 -5.41 -0.63
N LEU A 33 -7.27 -4.11 -0.81
CA LEU A 33 -6.64 -3.29 -1.85
C LEU A 33 -5.36 -2.66 -1.30
N GLY A 34 -4.22 -3.02 -1.87
CA GLY A 34 -2.95 -2.31 -1.69
C GLY A 34 -2.88 -1.09 -2.60
N TYR A 35 -2.74 0.10 -2.02
CA TYR A 35 -2.61 1.34 -2.77
C TYR A 35 -1.16 1.79 -2.73
N LEU A 36 -0.38 1.29 -3.69
CA LEU A 36 1.08 1.34 -3.73
C LEU A 36 1.60 2.57 -4.45
N GLY A 37 2.64 3.20 -3.94
CA GLY A 37 3.31 4.31 -4.62
C GLY A 37 4.27 5.09 -3.72
N PRO A 38 5.17 5.91 -4.28
CA PRO A 38 6.11 6.70 -3.51
C PRO A 38 5.40 7.78 -2.68
N ASN A 39 6.15 8.41 -1.77
CA ASN A 39 5.65 9.56 -1.04
C ASN A 39 5.30 10.70 -2.03
N GLY A 40 4.16 11.35 -1.80
CA GLY A 40 3.66 12.40 -2.69
C GLY A 40 2.91 11.91 -3.94
N SER A 41 2.71 10.59 -4.14
CA SER A 41 1.97 10.07 -5.29
C SER A 41 0.45 10.29 -5.26
N GLY A 42 -0.10 10.83 -4.17
CA GLY A 42 -1.54 11.11 -4.04
C GLY A 42 -2.33 10.16 -3.14
N LYS A 43 -1.70 9.12 -2.55
CA LYS A 43 -2.36 8.07 -1.73
C LYS A 43 -3.20 8.64 -0.58
N THR A 44 -2.58 9.38 0.33
CA THR A 44 -3.28 10.01 1.46
C THR A 44 -4.34 10.99 1.00
N THR A 45 -4.10 11.74 -0.10
CA THR A 45 -5.08 12.67 -0.68
C THR A 45 -6.31 11.92 -1.16
N THR A 46 -6.12 10.80 -1.85
CA THR A 46 -7.22 9.92 -2.28
C THR A 46 -8.03 9.41 -1.09
N ILE A 47 -7.36 8.83 -0.06
CA ILE A 47 -8.04 8.33 1.14
C ILE A 47 -8.86 9.44 1.81
N ARG A 48 -8.30 10.66 1.94
CA ARG A 48 -9.03 11.79 2.53
C ARG A 48 -10.25 12.23 1.73
N MET A 49 -10.19 12.17 0.40
CA MET A 49 -11.36 12.43 -0.44
C MET A 49 -12.43 11.34 -0.27
N LEU A 50 -12.04 10.06 -0.25
CA LEU A 50 -12.95 8.93 -0.05
C LEU A 50 -13.63 8.95 1.34
N LEU A 51 -12.99 9.52 2.34
CA LEU A 51 -13.55 9.74 3.68
C LEU A 51 -14.41 11.01 3.80
N GLY A 52 -14.50 11.82 2.72
CA GLY A 52 -15.17 13.13 2.79
C GLY A 52 -14.46 14.14 3.72
N LEU A 53 -13.18 13.91 4.04
CA LEU A 53 -12.33 14.84 4.80
C LEU A 53 -11.73 15.93 3.90
N LEU A 54 -11.74 15.72 2.60
CA LEU A 54 -11.24 16.62 1.59
C LEU A 54 -12.19 16.60 0.39
N HIS A 55 -12.71 17.77 -0.01
CA HIS A 55 -13.57 17.84 -1.19
C HIS A 55 -12.75 17.64 -2.46
N PRO A 56 -13.23 16.82 -3.42
CA PRO A 56 -12.66 16.77 -4.77
C PRO A 56 -12.73 18.14 -5.44
N SER A 57 -11.78 18.42 -6.35
CA SER A 57 -11.85 19.58 -7.23
C SER A 57 -12.75 19.31 -8.45
N GLU A 58 -12.73 18.05 -8.93
CA GLU A 58 -13.50 17.55 -10.08
C GLU A 58 -13.82 16.06 -9.86
N GLY A 59 -14.81 15.57 -10.61
CA GLY A 59 -15.24 14.18 -10.54
C GLY A 59 -16.08 13.88 -9.30
N ARG A 60 -16.31 12.59 -9.05
CA ARG A 60 -17.12 12.13 -7.90
C ARG A 60 -16.58 10.85 -7.30
N ALA A 61 -16.96 10.59 -6.05
CA ALA A 61 -16.70 9.33 -5.37
C ALA A 61 -17.92 8.88 -4.56
N VAL A 62 -18.17 7.58 -4.59
CA VAL A 62 -19.21 6.90 -3.81
C VAL A 62 -18.56 5.83 -2.96
N VAL A 63 -18.79 5.87 -1.66
CA VAL A 63 -18.25 4.91 -0.69
C VAL A 63 -19.40 4.26 0.07
N LEU A 64 -19.47 2.92 0.07
CA LEU A 64 -20.57 2.15 0.66
C LEU A 64 -21.96 2.61 0.20
N GLY A 65 -22.07 3.02 -1.08
CA GLY A 65 -23.30 3.54 -1.67
C GLY A 65 -23.63 4.99 -1.31
N LEU A 66 -22.76 5.71 -0.61
CA LEU A 66 -22.93 7.10 -0.17
C LEU A 66 -22.01 8.03 -0.95
N ASP A 67 -22.52 9.14 -1.44
CA ASP A 67 -21.72 10.20 -2.06
C ASP A 67 -20.86 10.90 -0.99
N VAL A 68 -19.55 10.92 -1.20
CA VAL A 68 -18.58 11.43 -0.19
C VAL A 68 -18.71 12.95 0.02
N THR A 69 -19.24 13.68 -0.95
CA THR A 69 -19.41 15.13 -0.86
C THR A 69 -20.75 15.51 -0.23
N ALA A 70 -21.81 14.78 -0.60
CA ALA A 70 -23.16 15.04 -0.09
C ALA A 70 -23.40 14.46 1.31
N GLN A 71 -22.75 13.35 1.65
CA GLN A 71 -23.02 12.58 2.87
C GLN A 71 -21.74 12.20 3.65
N PRO A 72 -20.79 13.14 3.87
CA PRO A 72 -19.48 12.80 4.44
C PRO A 72 -19.55 12.21 5.86
N ASP A 73 -20.49 12.67 6.69
CA ASP A 73 -20.66 12.15 8.05
C ASP A 73 -21.17 10.71 8.04
N ALA A 74 -22.09 10.39 7.13
CA ALA A 74 -22.63 9.04 6.98
C ALA A 74 -21.55 8.06 6.44
N VAL A 75 -20.65 8.54 5.57
CA VAL A 75 -19.47 7.78 5.10
C VAL A 75 -18.57 7.47 6.29
N ARG A 76 -18.17 8.49 7.07
CA ARG A 76 -17.27 8.32 8.24
C ARG A 76 -17.87 7.43 9.33
N ALA A 77 -19.18 7.48 9.54
CA ALA A 77 -19.85 6.61 10.50
C ALA A 77 -19.82 5.11 10.12
N ARG A 78 -19.58 4.78 8.85
CA ARG A 78 -19.54 3.40 8.33
C ARG A 78 -18.14 2.93 7.94
N THR A 79 -17.14 3.82 8.02
CA THR A 79 -15.76 3.55 7.64
C THR A 79 -14.83 3.70 8.85
N GLY A 80 -13.82 2.83 8.93
CA GLY A 80 -12.70 3.02 9.86
C GLY A 80 -11.56 3.74 9.18
N TYR A 81 -10.81 4.53 9.93
CA TYR A 81 -9.63 5.22 9.39
C TYR A 81 -8.48 5.21 10.40
N MET A 82 -7.35 4.67 9.98
CA MET A 82 -6.09 4.75 10.65
C MET A 82 -5.17 5.66 9.85
N SER A 83 -4.91 6.86 10.35
CA SER A 83 -4.04 7.84 9.69
C SER A 83 -2.57 7.52 9.91
N GLN A 84 -1.70 7.98 9.03
CA GLN A 84 -0.24 7.81 9.10
C GLN A 84 0.35 8.30 10.45
N LYS A 85 -0.12 9.42 10.96
CA LYS A 85 0.15 9.85 12.34
C LYS A 85 -1.02 9.42 13.21
N PHE A 86 -0.81 8.42 14.05
CA PHE A 86 -1.86 7.87 14.90
C PHE A 86 -2.54 8.98 15.71
N ALA A 87 -3.85 9.09 15.55
CA ALA A 87 -4.67 10.06 16.28
C ALA A 87 -4.95 9.55 17.71
N LEU A 88 -3.90 9.28 18.49
CA LEU A 88 -3.98 8.76 19.85
C LEU A 88 -3.62 9.84 20.86
N TYR A 89 -4.32 9.84 21.99
CA TYR A 89 -4.02 10.72 23.11
C TYR A 89 -2.91 10.12 23.98
N GLY A 90 -1.70 10.68 23.90
CA GLY A 90 -0.50 10.16 24.55
C GLY A 90 -0.59 10.09 26.08
N GLU A 91 -1.29 11.04 26.71
CA GLU A 91 -1.48 11.11 28.16
C GLU A 91 -2.53 10.13 28.70
N LEU A 92 -3.42 9.66 27.84
CA LEU A 92 -4.41 8.65 28.19
C LEU A 92 -3.81 7.24 28.12
N THR A 93 -4.37 6.34 28.91
CA THR A 93 -4.09 4.91 28.84
C THR A 93 -4.70 4.30 27.57
N VAL A 94 -4.32 3.05 27.25
CA VAL A 94 -4.94 2.26 26.19
C VAL A 94 -6.45 2.14 26.41
N LEU A 95 -6.88 1.80 27.61
CA LEU A 95 -8.29 1.67 27.94
C LEU A 95 -9.06 2.99 27.80
N GLU A 96 -8.48 4.09 28.27
CA GLU A 96 -9.09 5.42 28.14
C GLU A 96 -9.21 5.87 26.68
N ASN A 97 -8.18 5.64 25.85
CA ASN A 97 -8.27 5.88 24.40
C ASN A 97 -9.41 5.10 23.77
N LEU A 98 -9.49 3.78 24.03
CA LEU A 98 -10.57 2.94 23.50
C LEU A 98 -11.95 3.42 23.97
N THR A 99 -12.07 3.79 25.23
CA THR A 99 -13.32 4.30 25.81
C THR A 99 -13.72 5.63 25.16
N PHE A 100 -12.75 6.53 24.95
CA PHE A 100 -12.99 7.79 24.27
C PHE A 100 -13.51 7.58 22.84
N TYR A 101 -12.82 6.76 22.02
CA TYR A 101 -13.25 6.49 20.65
C TYR A 101 -14.55 5.71 20.58
N ALA A 102 -14.80 4.78 21.50
CA ALA A 102 -16.10 4.12 21.63
C ALA A 102 -17.22 5.17 21.83
N GLY A 103 -16.99 6.15 22.69
CA GLY A 103 -17.92 7.27 22.92
C GLY A 103 -18.14 8.14 21.67
N VAL A 104 -17.07 8.47 20.94
CA VAL A 104 -17.15 9.26 19.69
C VAL A 104 -18.03 8.56 18.64
N TYR A 105 -17.91 7.23 18.52
CA TYR A 105 -18.70 6.44 17.58
C TYR A 105 -20.05 5.94 18.16
N GLY A 106 -20.41 6.35 19.38
CA GLY A 106 -21.66 5.96 20.01
C GLY A 106 -21.74 4.49 20.42
N VAL A 107 -20.60 3.80 20.54
CA VAL A 107 -20.52 2.42 21.02
C VAL A 107 -20.65 2.41 22.54
N LYS A 108 -21.76 1.85 23.06
CA LYS A 108 -22.11 1.86 24.49
C LYS A 108 -21.81 0.55 25.20
N GLU A 109 -21.50 -0.51 24.46
CA GLU A 109 -21.28 -1.85 25.00
C GLU A 109 -19.87 -2.01 25.60
N PRO A 110 -19.70 -2.14 26.93
CA PRO A 110 -18.37 -2.40 27.52
C PRO A 110 -17.75 -3.72 27.04
N ALA A 111 -18.57 -4.66 26.60
CA ALA A 111 -18.11 -5.90 26.01
C ALA A 111 -17.25 -5.66 24.74
N ARG A 112 -17.58 -4.64 23.93
CA ARG A 112 -16.85 -4.30 22.72
C ARG A 112 -15.42 -3.82 23.01
N ILE A 113 -15.24 -3.03 24.08
CA ILE A 113 -13.88 -2.60 24.49
C ILE A 113 -13.05 -3.82 24.94
N ARG A 114 -13.65 -4.75 25.71
CA ARG A 114 -12.97 -6.00 26.11
C ARG A 114 -12.61 -6.87 24.91
N GLU A 115 -13.50 -6.97 23.95
CA GLU A 115 -13.24 -7.67 22.69
C GLU A 115 -12.04 -7.07 21.95
N MET A 116 -11.96 -5.75 21.82
CA MET A 116 -10.84 -5.07 21.17
C MET A 116 -9.52 -5.29 21.91
N LEU A 117 -9.54 -5.20 23.24
CA LEU A 117 -8.36 -5.47 24.06
C LEU A 117 -7.85 -6.90 23.87
N ALA A 118 -8.75 -7.88 23.79
CA ALA A 118 -8.39 -9.28 23.63
C ALA A 118 -7.91 -9.60 22.21
N SER A 119 -8.71 -9.24 21.19
CA SER A 119 -8.43 -9.61 19.78
C SER A 119 -7.17 -8.98 19.22
N LEU A 120 -6.78 -7.78 19.70
CA LEU A 120 -5.59 -7.08 19.25
C LEU A 120 -4.40 -7.21 20.23
N GLY A 121 -4.53 -8.07 21.24
CA GLY A 121 -3.49 -8.37 22.23
C GLY A 121 -3.15 -7.19 23.14
N LEU A 122 -4.06 -6.22 23.31
CA LEU A 122 -3.84 -4.98 24.10
C LEU A 122 -4.10 -5.15 25.60
N ALA A 123 -4.55 -6.32 26.04
CA ALA A 123 -4.95 -6.56 27.43
C ALA A 123 -3.82 -6.32 28.45
N GLU A 124 -2.59 -6.72 28.10
CA GLU A 124 -1.41 -6.60 28.98
C GLU A 124 -0.96 -5.14 29.19
N VAL A 125 -1.27 -4.26 28.23
CA VAL A 125 -0.86 -2.84 28.25
C VAL A 125 -2.02 -1.90 28.49
N ARG A 126 -3.22 -2.43 28.82
CA ARG A 126 -4.47 -1.64 28.89
C ARG A 126 -4.40 -0.43 29.80
N ASP A 127 -3.66 -0.53 30.91
CA ASP A 127 -3.51 0.52 31.93
C ASP A 127 -2.26 1.39 31.73
N GLN A 128 -1.46 1.12 30.66
CA GLN A 128 -0.29 1.92 30.31
C GLN A 128 -0.70 3.15 29.49
N ARG A 129 -0.03 4.28 29.74
CA ARG A 129 -0.19 5.49 28.94
C ARG A 129 0.42 5.30 27.54
N VAL A 130 -0.26 5.84 26.53
CA VAL A 130 0.11 5.63 25.11
C VAL A 130 1.50 6.15 24.78
N HIS A 131 1.96 7.25 25.41
CA HIS A 131 3.31 7.77 25.17
C HIS A 131 4.42 6.82 25.60
N ASN A 132 4.15 5.87 26.53
CA ASN A 132 5.11 4.87 26.99
C ASN A 132 5.13 3.60 26.13
N LEU A 133 4.19 3.46 25.17
CA LEU A 133 4.09 2.28 24.33
C LEU A 133 5.12 2.29 23.19
N SER A 134 5.59 1.12 22.80
CA SER A 134 6.32 0.94 21.54
C SER A 134 5.44 1.29 20.34
N THR A 135 6.06 1.51 19.18
CA THR A 135 5.35 1.81 17.93
C THR A 135 4.35 0.71 17.58
N GLY A 136 4.72 -0.58 17.73
CA GLY A 136 3.83 -1.71 17.46
C GLY A 136 2.56 -1.73 18.34
N TRP A 137 2.68 -1.39 19.64
CA TRP A 137 1.52 -1.28 20.52
C TRP A 137 0.62 -0.09 20.15
N ARG A 138 1.22 1.04 19.81
CA ARG A 138 0.47 2.22 19.33
C ARG A 138 -0.27 1.92 18.03
N GLN A 139 0.35 1.19 17.14
CA GLN A 139 -0.24 0.75 15.87
C GLN A 139 -1.47 -0.15 16.10
N ARG A 140 -1.36 -1.17 16.98
CA ARG A 140 -2.49 -2.03 17.35
C ARG A 140 -3.63 -1.24 18.00
N LEU A 141 -3.31 -0.29 18.88
CA LEU A 141 -4.30 0.58 19.48
C LEU A 141 -4.98 1.49 18.45
N ALA A 142 -4.23 2.06 17.50
CA ALA A 142 -4.81 2.86 16.42
C ALA A 142 -5.75 2.03 15.54
N LEU A 143 -5.38 0.79 15.23
CA LEU A 143 -6.27 -0.14 14.54
C LEU A 143 -7.54 -0.42 15.37
N ALA A 144 -7.40 -0.68 16.67
CA ALA A 144 -8.53 -0.92 17.57
C ALA A 144 -9.52 0.24 17.57
N THR A 145 -9.02 1.50 17.64
CA THR A 145 -9.87 2.68 17.58
C THR A 145 -10.58 2.84 16.24
N ALA A 146 -9.92 2.47 15.14
CA ALA A 146 -10.49 2.55 13.80
C ALA A 146 -11.59 1.52 13.54
N ILE A 147 -11.60 0.38 14.25
CA ILE A 147 -12.57 -0.71 14.04
C ILE A 147 -13.59 -0.89 15.17
N ILE A 148 -13.53 -0.05 16.22
CA ILE A 148 -14.35 -0.22 17.43
C ILE A 148 -15.86 -0.20 17.12
N HIS A 149 -16.30 0.55 16.14
CA HIS A 149 -17.68 0.70 15.69
C HIS A 149 -18.10 -0.28 14.59
N ARG A 150 -17.26 -1.31 14.29
CA ARG A 150 -17.53 -2.37 13.29
C ARG A 150 -17.77 -1.81 11.87
N PRO A 151 -16.83 -1.07 11.29
CA PRO A 151 -16.98 -0.52 9.95
C PRO A 151 -17.02 -1.64 8.89
N GLY A 152 -17.75 -1.42 7.78
CA GLY A 152 -17.73 -2.31 6.62
C GLY A 152 -16.54 -2.08 5.70
N LEU A 153 -15.86 -0.93 5.82
CA LEU A 153 -14.68 -0.54 5.04
C LEU A 153 -13.66 0.13 5.95
N LEU A 154 -12.39 -0.28 5.83
CA LEU A 154 -11.28 0.23 6.62
C LEU A 154 -10.23 0.85 5.71
N PHE A 155 -9.84 2.08 5.99
CA PHE A 155 -8.72 2.78 5.36
C PHE A 155 -7.53 2.78 6.32
N LEU A 156 -6.39 2.29 5.85
CA LEU A 156 -5.12 2.26 6.56
C LEU A 156 -4.08 3.06 5.78
N ASP A 157 -3.68 4.21 6.31
CA ASP A 157 -2.76 5.12 5.63
C ASP A 157 -1.33 4.92 6.14
N GLU A 158 -0.52 4.17 5.38
CA GLU A 158 0.85 3.76 5.70
C GLU A 158 0.99 3.14 7.11
N PRO A 159 0.15 2.15 7.46
CA PRO A 159 0.01 1.69 8.83
C PRO A 159 1.28 1.07 9.42
N THR A 160 2.20 0.60 8.57
CA THR A 160 3.42 -0.13 8.95
C THR A 160 4.69 0.70 8.80
N SER A 161 4.55 1.99 8.49
CA SER A 161 5.69 2.89 8.32
C SER A 161 6.48 3.03 9.64
N GLY A 162 7.79 2.80 9.57
CA GLY A 162 8.69 2.87 10.74
C GLY A 162 8.53 1.74 11.77
N VAL A 163 7.90 0.64 11.36
CA VAL A 163 7.73 -0.57 12.18
C VAL A 163 8.75 -1.63 11.75
N ASP A 164 9.31 -2.37 12.70
CA ASP A 164 10.23 -3.47 12.42
C ASP A 164 9.55 -4.61 11.64
N PRO A 165 10.31 -5.45 10.91
CA PRO A 165 9.73 -6.49 10.05
C PRO A 165 8.86 -7.52 10.78
N VAL A 166 9.17 -7.85 12.04
CA VAL A 166 8.40 -8.83 12.83
C VAL A 166 7.04 -8.24 13.21
N ALA A 167 7.03 -7.02 13.74
CA ALA A 167 5.79 -6.34 14.10
C ALA A 167 4.96 -6.00 12.84
N ARG A 168 5.59 -5.70 11.70
CA ARG A 168 4.91 -5.51 10.41
C ARG A 168 4.17 -6.79 10.00
N ARG A 169 4.83 -7.94 10.04
CA ARG A 169 4.19 -9.22 9.71
C ARG A 169 3.00 -9.49 10.61
N ALA A 170 3.17 -9.35 11.93
CA ALA A 170 2.09 -9.54 12.90
C ALA A 170 0.91 -8.57 12.68
N PHE A 171 1.16 -7.38 12.14
CA PHE A 171 0.09 -6.45 11.78
C PHE A 171 -0.67 -6.89 10.52
N TRP A 172 0.01 -7.44 9.54
CA TRP A 172 -0.64 -8.02 8.35
C TRP A 172 -1.51 -9.22 8.69
N ASP A 173 -1.11 -10.04 9.69
CA ASP A 173 -1.96 -11.13 10.19
C ASP A 173 -3.29 -10.58 10.75
N LEU A 174 -3.27 -9.43 11.47
CA LEU A 174 -4.49 -8.75 11.93
C LEU A 174 -5.34 -8.22 10.76
N ILE A 175 -4.73 -7.72 9.69
CA ILE A 175 -5.44 -7.29 8.47
C ILE A 175 -6.16 -8.48 7.83
N TYR A 176 -5.51 -9.64 7.74
CA TYR A 176 -6.13 -10.86 7.21
C TYR A 176 -7.30 -11.34 8.07
N ASP A 177 -7.16 -11.30 9.39
CA ASP A 177 -8.25 -11.68 10.31
C ASP A 177 -9.47 -10.76 10.13
N LEU A 178 -9.26 -9.46 9.92
CA LEU A 178 -10.34 -8.51 9.66
C LEU A 178 -10.98 -8.73 8.29
N SER A 179 -10.18 -9.00 7.27
CA SER A 179 -10.67 -9.32 5.92
C SER A 179 -11.49 -10.62 5.91
N ALA A 180 -11.05 -11.65 6.64
CA ALA A 180 -11.78 -12.90 6.81
C ALA A 180 -13.15 -12.71 7.50
N GLN A 181 -13.31 -11.64 8.29
CA GLN A 181 -14.60 -11.24 8.89
C GLN A 181 -15.49 -10.45 7.90
N GLY A 182 -15.05 -10.26 6.64
CA GLY A 182 -15.82 -9.59 5.60
C GLY A 182 -15.59 -8.07 5.52
N ILE A 183 -14.65 -7.51 6.27
CA ILE A 183 -14.28 -6.09 6.18
C ILE A 183 -13.46 -5.87 4.89
N THR A 184 -13.88 -4.92 4.08
CA THR A 184 -13.05 -4.46 2.94
C THR A 184 -11.97 -3.54 3.46
N ILE A 185 -10.75 -3.67 2.98
CA ILE A 185 -9.62 -2.91 3.50
C ILE A 185 -8.85 -2.25 2.35
N MET A 186 -8.60 -0.96 2.46
CA MET A 186 -7.70 -0.21 1.57
C MET A 186 -6.47 0.20 2.37
N VAL A 187 -5.30 -0.34 2.02
CA VAL A 187 -4.01 -0.07 2.68
C VAL A 187 -3.14 0.75 1.74
N SER A 188 -2.78 1.98 2.10
CA SER A 188 -1.73 2.68 1.39
C SER A 188 -0.35 2.25 1.89
N THR A 189 0.59 2.07 0.97
CA THR A 189 1.97 1.71 1.31
C THR A 189 2.96 2.22 0.24
N HIS A 190 4.19 2.38 0.64
CA HIS A 190 5.33 2.58 -0.27
C HIS A 190 6.28 1.36 -0.28
N TYR A 191 5.97 0.33 0.51
CA TYR A 191 6.73 -0.93 0.56
C TYR A 191 6.21 -1.89 -0.53
N MET A 192 7.10 -2.28 -1.45
CA MET A 192 6.73 -3.14 -2.58
C MET A 192 6.42 -4.58 -2.13
N ASP A 193 7.08 -5.05 -1.07
CA ASP A 193 6.83 -6.36 -0.46
C ASP A 193 5.42 -6.47 0.16
N GLU A 194 4.86 -5.37 0.66
CA GLU A 194 3.50 -5.35 1.20
C GLU A 194 2.41 -5.53 0.12
N ALA A 195 2.71 -5.18 -1.12
CA ALA A 195 1.79 -5.41 -2.24
C ALA A 195 1.48 -6.89 -2.44
N GLU A 196 2.45 -7.78 -2.14
CA GLU A 196 2.27 -9.24 -2.24
C GLU A 196 1.23 -9.78 -1.22
N TYR A 197 0.93 -9.02 -0.18
CA TYR A 197 -0.07 -9.40 0.83
C TYR A 197 -1.49 -8.96 0.45
N CYS A 198 -1.67 -8.22 -0.64
CA CYS A 198 -2.96 -7.68 -1.05
C CYS A 198 -3.67 -8.57 -2.07
N THR A 199 -5.01 -8.55 -2.04
CA THR A 199 -5.82 -9.23 -3.07
C THR A 199 -5.69 -8.54 -4.43
N THR A 200 -5.66 -7.22 -4.42
CA THR A 200 -5.53 -6.36 -5.59
C THR A 200 -4.58 -5.22 -5.25
N VAL A 201 -3.80 -4.76 -6.22
CA VAL A 201 -2.85 -3.65 -6.07
C VAL A 201 -3.14 -2.57 -7.09
N GLY A 202 -3.35 -1.35 -6.60
CA GLY A 202 -3.38 -0.13 -7.40
C GLY A 202 -2.04 0.58 -7.31
N ILE A 203 -1.37 0.79 -8.43
CA ILE A 203 -0.05 1.46 -8.51
C ILE A 203 -0.27 2.93 -8.82
N MET A 204 0.16 3.80 -7.89
CA MET A 204 0.03 5.25 -7.97
C MET A 204 1.37 5.94 -8.23
N ARG A 205 1.38 6.89 -9.17
CA ARG A 205 2.51 7.79 -9.40
C ARG A 205 2.03 9.15 -9.89
N ALA A 206 2.59 10.24 -9.38
CA ALA A 206 2.30 11.62 -9.81
C ALA A 206 0.80 11.93 -9.91
N GLY A 207 -0.01 11.44 -8.96
CA GLY A 207 -1.46 11.64 -8.92
C GLY A 207 -2.27 10.67 -9.79
N LYS A 208 -1.66 9.82 -10.59
CA LYS A 208 -2.33 8.90 -11.52
C LYS A 208 -2.28 7.45 -11.04
N LEU A 209 -3.35 6.72 -11.32
CA LEU A 209 -3.39 5.26 -11.18
C LEU A 209 -2.83 4.64 -12.47
N LEU A 210 -1.65 4.03 -12.39
CA LEU A 210 -0.95 3.45 -13.54
C LEU A 210 -1.44 2.04 -13.88
N ALA A 211 -1.78 1.26 -12.85
CA ALA A 211 -2.28 -0.10 -12.99
C ALA A 211 -3.15 -0.49 -11.78
N LEU A 212 -4.08 -1.42 -11.98
CA LEU A 212 -4.92 -2.00 -10.94
C LEU A 212 -5.23 -3.45 -11.30
N ASP A 213 -4.64 -4.41 -10.62
CA ASP A 213 -4.94 -5.86 -10.77
C ASP A 213 -4.38 -6.65 -9.57
N GLU A 214 -4.57 -7.97 -9.57
CA GLU A 214 -3.93 -8.90 -8.65
C GLU A 214 -2.40 -8.84 -8.80
N PRO A 215 -1.61 -8.97 -7.71
CA PRO A 215 -0.14 -8.91 -7.77
C PRO A 215 0.47 -9.85 -8.83
N GLU A 216 -0.02 -11.08 -8.89
CA GLU A 216 0.47 -12.08 -9.86
C GLU A 216 0.19 -11.68 -11.31
N LYS A 217 -0.98 -11.11 -11.60
CA LYS A 217 -1.31 -10.63 -12.94
C LYS A 217 -0.45 -9.44 -13.35
N LEU A 218 -0.19 -8.51 -12.40
CA LEU A 218 0.69 -7.37 -12.64
C LEU A 218 2.12 -7.85 -12.97
N LYS A 219 2.64 -8.85 -12.25
CA LYS A 219 3.95 -9.46 -12.53
C LYS A 219 3.98 -10.16 -13.89
N GLN A 220 2.93 -10.91 -14.25
CA GLN A 220 2.80 -11.57 -15.55
C GLN A 220 2.66 -10.58 -16.71
N ALA A 221 2.07 -9.40 -16.47
CA ALA A 221 1.91 -8.34 -17.46
C ALA A 221 3.19 -7.50 -17.67
N LEU A 222 4.27 -7.78 -16.92
CA LEU A 222 5.55 -7.10 -17.12
C LEU A 222 6.01 -7.27 -18.58
N PRO A 223 6.26 -6.17 -19.31
CA PRO A 223 6.65 -6.25 -20.71
C PRO A 223 8.12 -6.65 -20.85
N GLY A 224 8.45 -7.92 -20.53
CA GLY A 224 9.82 -8.39 -20.65
C GLY A 224 10.17 -9.56 -19.73
N GLN A 225 11.37 -10.09 -19.97
CA GLN A 225 11.99 -11.17 -19.18
C GLN A 225 12.90 -10.55 -18.13
N VAL A 226 12.77 -11.00 -16.88
CA VAL A 226 13.70 -10.65 -15.79
C VAL A 226 14.87 -11.63 -15.80
N TRP A 227 16.07 -11.10 -15.63
CA TRP A 227 17.32 -11.84 -15.50
C TRP A 227 18.02 -11.51 -14.21
N GLU A 228 18.57 -12.51 -13.52
CA GLU A 228 19.53 -12.35 -12.45
C GLU A 228 20.92 -12.52 -13.03
N VAL A 229 21.76 -11.49 -12.94
CA VAL A 229 23.08 -11.41 -13.57
C VAL A 229 24.16 -11.20 -12.51
N HIS A 230 25.00 -12.20 -12.30
CA HIS A 230 26.20 -12.09 -11.47
C HIS A 230 27.37 -11.74 -12.38
N ALA A 231 27.86 -10.51 -12.30
CA ALA A 231 28.92 -10.00 -13.17
C ALA A 231 30.04 -9.35 -12.35
N ASP A 232 31.24 -9.34 -12.90
CA ASP A 232 32.42 -8.72 -12.29
C ASP A 232 33.23 -7.94 -13.37
N PRO A 233 33.46 -6.62 -13.20
CA PRO A 233 32.97 -5.76 -12.11
C PRO A 233 31.46 -5.47 -12.20
N MET A 234 30.74 -5.59 -11.07
CA MET A 234 29.28 -5.47 -11.06
C MET A 234 28.78 -4.06 -11.36
N LEU A 235 29.46 -3.00 -10.90
CA LEU A 235 29.06 -1.61 -11.15
C LEU A 235 29.27 -1.24 -12.62
N ASP A 236 30.39 -1.65 -13.23
CA ASP A 236 30.64 -1.41 -14.66
C ASP A 236 29.60 -2.14 -15.52
N ALA A 237 29.16 -3.34 -15.07
CA ALA A 237 28.08 -4.07 -15.72
C ALA A 237 26.74 -3.30 -15.65
N LEU A 238 26.42 -2.71 -14.49
CA LEU A 238 25.22 -1.90 -14.31
C LEU A 238 25.27 -0.68 -15.25
N ASP A 239 26.32 0.12 -15.18
CA ASP A 239 26.50 1.33 -15.99
C ASP A 239 26.41 1.02 -17.49
N PHE A 240 27.01 -0.09 -17.92
CA PHE A 240 26.91 -0.56 -19.30
C PHE A 240 25.46 -0.93 -19.66
N LEU A 241 24.81 -1.76 -18.85
CA LEU A 241 23.46 -2.29 -19.13
C LEU A 241 22.40 -1.17 -19.19
N GLU A 242 22.52 -0.15 -18.32
CA GLU A 242 21.60 1.00 -18.32
C GLU A 242 21.62 1.80 -19.63
N THR A 243 22.72 1.72 -20.38
CA THR A 243 22.86 2.44 -21.67
C THR A 243 22.40 1.61 -22.88
N GLN A 244 22.07 0.33 -22.68
CA GLN A 244 21.75 -0.55 -23.81
C GLN A 244 20.29 -0.44 -24.26
N PRO A 245 20.04 -0.28 -25.57
CA PRO A 245 18.68 -0.12 -26.11
C PRO A 245 17.81 -1.39 -25.97
N PHE A 246 18.43 -2.56 -25.76
CA PHE A 246 17.75 -3.83 -25.51
C PHE A 246 17.54 -4.12 -24.02
N VAL A 247 17.89 -3.21 -23.14
CA VAL A 247 17.63 -3.29 -21.70
C VAL A 247 16.53 -2.32 -21.34
N LEU A 248 15.41 -2.83 -20.85
CA LEU A 248 14.31 -2.00 -20.37
C LEU A 248 14.64 -1.40 -18.99
N ARG A 249 15.41 -2.15 -18.19
CA ARG A 249 15.87 -1.74 -16.88
C ARG A 249 17.04 -2.60 -16.42
N ALA A 250 17.99 -2.00 -15.72
CA ALA A 250 18.97 -2.68 -14.88
C ALA A 250 18.96 -2.07 -13.47
N ALA A 251 19.23 -2.88 -12.44
CA ALA A 251 19.32 -2.41 -11.06
C ALA A 251 20.14 -3.36 -10.21
N LEU A 252 20.76 -2.84 -9.15
CA LEU A 252 21.41 -3.65 -8.11
C LEU A 252 20.39 -4.37 -7.24
N ALA A 253 20.63 -5.65 -6.95
CA ALA A 253 19.83 -6.46 -6.03
C ALA A 253 20.73 -7.32 -5.14
N GLY A 254 21.30 -6.70 -4.11
CA GLY A 254 22.24 -7.36 -3.22
C GLY A 254 23.57 -7.67 -3.93
N ASP A 255 23.84 -8.94 -4.19
CA ASP A 255 25.09 -9.46 -4.78
C ASP A 255 25.00 -9.72 -6.30
N HIS A 256 23.91 -9.29 -6.94
CA HIS A 256 23.68 -9.47 -8.39
C HIS A 256 22.93 -8.25 -8.98
N LEU A 257 22.85 -8.23 -10.30
CA LEU A 257 22.00 -7.29 -11.03
C LEU A 257 20.68 -7.95 -11.41
N ARG A 258 19.61 -7.19 -11.27
CA ARG A 258 18.32 -7.52 -11.90
C ARG A 258 18.17 -6.73 -13.19
N VAL A 259 18.02 -7.45 -14.27
CA VAL A 259 17.94 -6.86 -15.61
C VAL A 259 16.63 -7.26 -16.26
N VAL A 260 15.87 -6.30 -16.75
CA VAL A 260 14.64 -6.52 -17.51
C VAL A 260 14.94 -6.24 -18.97
N THR A 261 14.69 -7.22 -19.82
CA THR A 261 14.84 -7.13 -21.28
C THR A 261 13.52 -7.40 -21.97
N PRO A 262 13.31 -6.97 -23.24
CA PRO A 262 12.18 -7.44 -24.03
C PRO A 262 12.12 -8.98 -24.11
N ASN A 263 10.94 -9.54 -24.33
CA ASN A 263 10.72 -11.01 -24.33
C ASN A 263 11.48 -11.76 -25.43
N ASP A 264 11.95 -11.07 -26.45
CA ASP A 264 12.74 -11.62 -27.56
C ASP A 264 14.26 -11.61 -27.32
N ALA A 265 14.71 -10.98 -26.23
CA ALA A 265 16.12 -11.00 -25.85
C ALA A 265 16.46 -12.31 -25.13
N ASP A 266 17.53 -12.97 -25.57
CA ASP A 266 18.02 -14.21 -24.99
C ASP A 266 19.22 -14.00 -24.05
N ALA A 267 19.46 -14.99 -23.19
CA ALA A 267 20.59 -14.98 -22.28
C ALA A 267 21.95 -14.92 -23.00
N GLY A 268 22.04 -15.47 -24.20
CA GLY A 268 23.25 -15.47 -25.02
C GLY A 268 23.61 -14.06 -25.49
N ALA A 269 22.62 -13.31 -25.96
CA ALA A 269 22.82 -11.93 -26.41
C ALA A 269 23.29 -11.03 -25.24
N LEU A 270 22.64 -11.17 -24.05
CA LEU A 270 23.02 -10.44 -22.86
C LEU A 270 24.45 -10.76 -22.39
N ARG A 271 24.80 -12.04 -22.37
CA ARG A 271 26.15 -12.50 -22.01
C ARG A 271 27.20 -12.03 -23.03
N ALA A 272 26.92 -12.09 -24.31
CA ALA A 272 27.82 -11.63 -25.36
C ALA A 272 28.07 -10.13 -25.30
N ALA A 273 27.02 -9.33 -25.04
CA ALA A 273 27.12 -7.88 -24.88
C ALA A 273 28.03 -7.48 -23.70
N LEU A 274 27.89 -8.11 -22.54
CA LEU A 274 28.72 -7.90 -21.37
C LEU A 274 30.19 -8.33 -21.64
N ALA A 275 30.39 -9.49 -22.24
CA ALA A 275 31.74 -9.98 -22.56
C ALA A 275 32.48 -9.06 -23.55
N ALA A 276 31.78 -8.45 -24.52
CA ALA A 276 32.37 -7.48 -25.46
C ALA A 276 32.91 -6.23 -24.77
N HIS A 277 32.46 -5.93 -23.54
CA HIS A 277 32.92 -4.81 -22.71
C HIS A 277 33.87 -5.24 -21.57
N ALA A 278 34.50 -6.41 -21.72
CA ALA A 278 35.41 -6.99 -20.75
C ALA A 278 34.80 -7.25 -19.35
N ILE A 279 33.47 -7.42 -19.29
CA ILE A 279 32.73 -7.75 -18.06
C ILE A 279 32.56 -9.28 -18.00
N HIS A 280 33.05 -9.88 -16.94
CA HIS A 280 32.92 -11.31 -16.74
C HIS A 280 31.57 -11.67 -16.14
N VAL A 281 30.82 -12.57 -16.78
CA VAL A 281 29.51 -13.05 -16.29
C VAL A 281 29.69 -14.39 -15.59
N ASN A 282 29.64 -14.39 -14.27
CA ASN A 282 29.78 -15.58 -13.44
C ASN A 282 28.54 -16.49 -13.52
N ASP A 283 27.33 -15.88 -13.44
CA ASP A 283 26.06 -16.57 -13.59
C ASP A 283 25.03 -15.65 -14.25
N LEU A 284 24.14 -16.23 -15.01
CA LEU A 284 23.02 -15.53 -15.67
C LEU A 284 21.87 -16.50 -15.81
N LYS A 285 20.78 -16.22 -15.13
CA LYS A 285 19.59 -17.08 -15.14
C LYS A 285 18.31 -16.27 -15.17
N PRO A 286 17.18 -16.83 -15.66
CA PRO A 286 15.88 -16.20 -15.55
C PRO A 286 15.51 -15.98 -14.09
N GLY A 287 15.07 -14.76 -13.76
CA GLY A 287 14.51 -14.39 -12.45
C GLY A 287 12.99 -14.31 -12.50
N SER A 288 12.35 -14.45 -11.32
CA SER A 288 10.93 -14.19 -11.17
C SER A 288 10.69 -12.68 -11.09
N ALA A 289 9.65 -12.17 -11.77
CA ALA A 289 9.25 -10.78 -11.66
C ALA A 289 8.77 -10.45 -10.23
N THR A 290 9.15 -9.28 -9.72
CA THR A 290 8.72 -8.76 -8.43
C THR A 290 7.83 -7.53 -8.62
N MET A 291 7.09 -7.13 -7.57
CA MET A 291 6.32 -5.88 -7.61
C MET A 291 7.20 -4.64 -7.79
N GLU A 292 8.47 -4.71 -7.37
CA GLU A 292 9.44 -3.65 -7.63
C GLU A 292 9.75 -3.53 -9.13
N ASP A 293 9.96 -4.65 -9.83
CA ASP A 293 10.18 -4.64 -11.28
C ASP A 293 8.97 -4.05 -12.03
N VAL A 294 7.75 -4.42 -11.62
CA VAL A 294 6.50 -3.88 -12.17
C VAL A 294 6.42 -2.37 -11.94
N PHE A 295 6.58 -1.93 -10.70
CA PHE A 295 6.50 -0.52 -10.33
C PHE A 295 7.49 0.32 -11.11
N MET A 296 8.74 -0.09 -11.14
CA MET A 296 9.82 0.66 -11.81
C MET A 296 9.60 0.70 -13.32
N THR A 297 9.17 -0.40 -13.94
CA THR A 297 8.91 -0.45 -15.39
C THR A 297 7.73 0.44 -15.79
N LEU A 298 6.66 0.47 -15.00
CA LEU A 298 5.55 1.38 -15.22
C LEU A 298 5.94 2.85 -14.99
N SER A 299 6.94 3.06 -14.13
CA SER A 299 7.42 4.39 -13.75
C SER A 299 8.37 5.04 -14.76
N THR A 300 8.96 4.29 -15.69
CA THR A 300 9.90 4.80 -16.71
C THR A 300 9.23 5.18 -18.03
N LYS A 301 7.91 4.95 -18.17
CA LYS A 301 7.17 5.20 -19.43
C LYS A 301 6.63 6.64 -19.59
N ASP A 302 7.06 7.60 -18.76
CA ASP A 302 6.70 9.03 -18.91
C ASP A 302 7.84 9.86 -19.50
#